data_3a28c50810b5e1a12f0108e3ec94d098
#
_entry.id   3a28c50810b5e1a12f0108e3ec94d098
#
_cell.length_a   1.000
_cell.length_b   1.000
_cell.length_c   1.000
_cell.angle_alpha   90.00
_cell.angle_beta   90.00
_cell.angle_gamma   90.00
#
_symmetry.space_group_name_H-M   'P 1'
#
loop_
_entity.id
_entity.type
_entity.pdbx_description
1 polymer ?
#
loop_
_entity_poly.entity_id
_entity_poly.type
_entity_poly.pdbx_seq_one_letter_code
_entity_poly.pdbx_strand_id
1 'polypeptide(L)'
;MYGIFKPAKHIPALPADRADAEYRRLRIKVFLSIFFGYAGYYLVRKDFTLAMPFLIDEHGFSKGELGVALSAVSIAYGLSKFLMGSVSDRSNPRYFMAAGLLCSACIMLTFGFAPWATSSIGIMFVLLFLNGWFQGMGWPACGRSIVHWYSGNERGRVVSVWNVAHNVGGGLIGPLFILGMAWFNDWHSAFYLPAMVAVGLAVML
;
A
#
# COMPACT_ATOMS: atom_id res chain seq x y z
N MET A 1 -19.73 0.84 -14.31
CA MET A 1 -18.73 0.50 -13.29
C MET A 1 -17.49 1.43 -13.30
N TYR A 2 -17.37 2.38 -14.20
CA TYR A 2 -16.16 3.20 -14.37
C TYR A 2 -16.28 4.64 -13.83
N GLY A 3 -17.38 5.01 -13.16
CA GLY A 3 -17.62 6.40 -12.72
C GLY A 3 -16.71 6.89 -11.61
N ILE A 4 -16.38 6.03 -10.63
CA ILE A 4 -15.60 6.39 -9.42
C ILE A 4 -14.12 6.65 -9.76
N PHE A 5 -13.57 5.95 -10.75
CA PHE A 5 -12.17 6.12 -11.16
C PHE A 5 -11.97 7.24 -12.19
N LYS A 6 -13.03 7.84 -12.72
CA LYS A 6 -12.88 8.96 -13.66
C LYS A 6 -12.17 10.14 -12.97
N PRO A 7 -11.38 10.91 -13.72
CA PRO A 7 -10.84 12.18 -13.23
C PRO A 7 -11.95 13.04 -12.66
N ALA A 8 -11.65 13.80 -11.60
CA ALA A 8 -12.60 14.72 -11.00
C ALA A 8 -13.14 15.70 -12.06
N LYS A 9 -14.44 16.02 -11.98
CA LYS A 9 -15.03 17.02 -12.87
C LYS A 9 -14.37 18.39 -12.63
N HIS A 10 -14.22 19.14 -13.70
CA HIS A 10 -13.74 20.51 -13.59
C HIS A 10 -14.74 21.34 -12.77
N ILE A 11 -14.26 21.98 -11.72
CA ILE A 11 -15.02 22.88 -10.86
C ILE A 11 -14.53 24.30 -11.16
N PRO A 12 -15.39 25.33 -11.25
CA PRO A 12 -14.96 26.71 -11.42
C PRO A 12 -13.94 27.13 -10.35
N ALA A 13 -12.99 27.95 -10.74
CA ALA A 13 -11.97 28.46 -9.81
C ALA A 13 -12.64 29.25 -8.66
N LEU A 14 -12.10 29.07 -7.46
CA LEU A 14 -12.53 29.85 -6.30
C LEU A 14 -12.18 31.34 -6.48
N PRO A 15 -12.95 32.27 -5.90
CA PRO A 15 -12.59 33.67 -5.82
C PRO A 15 -11.19 33.84 -5.20
N ALA A 16 -10.42 34.82 -5.71
CA ALA A 16 -9.02 35.02 -5.35
C ALA A 16 -8.79 35.21 -3.83
N ASP A 17 -9.73 35.84 -3.13
CA ASP A 17 -9.71 36.08 -1.69
C ASP A 17 -9.73 34.81 -0.84
N ARG A 18 -10.32 33.71 -1.37
CA ARG A 18 -10.42 32.42 -0.69
C ARG A 18 -9.46 31.36 -1.21
N ALA A 19 -8.98 31.53 -2.42
CA ALA A 19 -8.16 30.54 -3.10
C ALA A 19 -6.89 30.17 -2.32
N ASP A 20 -6.17 31.17 -1.79
CA ASP A 20 -4.89 30.94 -1.10
C ASP A 20 -5.05 30.20 0.24
N ALA A 21 -6.07 30.53 1.01
CA ALA A 21 -6.32 29.89 2.31
C ALA A 21 -6.75 28.42 2.12
N GLU A 22 -7.66 28.16 1.18
CA GLU A 22 -8.15 26.82 0.89
C GLU A 22 -7.07 25.97 0.23
N TYR A 23 -6.26 26.53 -0.66
CA TYR A 23 -5.12 25.85 -1.25
C TYR A 23 -4.12 25.36 -0.19
N ARG A 24 -3.74 26.23 0.77
CA ARG A 24 -2.83 25.83 1.86
C ARG A 24 -3.41 24.70 2.71
N ARG A 25 -4.70 24.76 3.02
CA ARG A 25 -5.39 23.74 3.81
C ARG A 25 -5.45 22.40 3.07
N LEU A 26 -5.90 22.41 1.81
CA LEU A 26 -6.04 21.20 1.00
C LEU A 26 -4.70 20.55 0.68
N ARG A 27 -3.67 21.35 0.44
CA ARG A 27 -2.33 20.91 0.17
C ARG A 27 -1.74 20.06 1.30
N ILE A 28 -1.96 20.47 2.56
CA ILE A 28 -1.54 19.68 3.73
C ILE A 28 -2.33 18.38 3.82
N LYS A 29 -3.64 18.43 3.61
CA LYS A 29 -4.49 17.22 3.61
C LYS A 29 -4.04 16.22 2.54
N VAL A 30 -3.79 16.69 1.33
CA VAL A 30 -3.31 15.83 0.24
C VAL A 30 -1.95 15.23 0.59
N PHE A 31 -1.02 16.03 1.15
CA PHE A 31 0.28 15.52 1.58
C PHE A 31 0.15 14.40 2.63
N LEU A 32 -0.64 14.64 3.67
CA LEU A 32 -0.86 13.64 4.72
C LEU A 32 -1.56 12.38 4.18
N SER A 33 -2.53 12.54 3.28
CA SER A 33 -3.20 11.40 2.63
C SER A 33 -2.21 10.54 1.84
N ILE A 34 -1.37 11.13 0.98
CA ILE A 34 -0.39 10.36 0.21
C ILE A 34 0.74 9.81 1.08
N PHE A 35 1.09 10.50 2.17
CA PHE A 35 2.10 10.03 3.11
C PHE A 35 1.62 8.79 3.87
N PHE A 36 0.48 8.88 4.56
CA PHE A 36 -0.06 7.75 5.32
C PHE A 36 -0.56 6.62 4.43
N GLY A 37 -1.17 6.94 3.29
CA GLY A 37 -1.55 5.93 2.32
C GLY A 37 -0.35 5.15 1.80
N TYR A 38 0.77 5.82 1.48
CA TYR A 38 1.98 5.15 1.03
C TYR A 38 2.67 4.37 2.15
N ALA A 39 2.65 4.86 3.39
CA ALA A 39 3.07 4.10 4.56
C ALA A 39 2.24 2.83 4.73
N GLY A 40 0.91 2.92 4.51
CA GLY A 40 0.01 1.76 4.52
C GLY A 40 0.38 0.67 3.51
N TYR A 41 0.81 1.04 2.31
CA TYR A 41 1.31 0.06 1.34
C TYR A 41 2.52 -0.71 1.86
N TYR A 42 3.41 -0.07 2.60
CA TYR A 42 4.58 -0.72 3.16
C TYR A 42 4.27 -1.56 4.40
N LEU A 43 3.19 -1.25 5.13
CA LEU A 43 2.69 -2.11 6.21
C LEU A 43 2.29 -3.51 5.72
N VAL A 44 1.73 -3.62 4.51
CA VAL A 44 1.23 -4.89 3.94
C VAL A 44 2.13 -5.45 2.83
N ARG A 45 3.39 -5.06 2.81
CA ARG A 45 4.33 -5.47 1.77
C ARG A 45 5.31 -6.57 2.20
N LYS A 46 5.79 -6.52 3.44
CA LYS A 46 6.88 -7.36 3.93
C LYS A 46 6.45 -8.36 5.02
N ASP A 47 5.18 -8.44 5.31
CA ASP A 47 4.61 -9.27 6.37
C ASP A 47 4.98 -10.75 6.22
N PHE A 48 4.97 -11.25 4.98
CA PHE A 48 5.34 -12.63 4.66
C PHE A 48 6.75 -13.00 5.14
N THR A 49 7.68 -12.04 5.12
CA THR A 49 9.06 -12.29 5.58
C THR A 49 9.12 -12.59 7.09
N LEU A 50 8.23 -11.97 7.89
CA LEU A 50 8.15 -12.24 9.33
C LEU A 50 7.50 -13.60 9.63
N ALA A 51 6.61 -14.06 8.76
CA ALA A 51 5.94 -15.35 8.87
C ALA A 51 6.81 -16.54 8.43
N MET A 52 7.86 -16.31 7.62
CA MET A 52 8.69 -17.40 7.06
C MET A 52 9.22 -18.37 8.12
N PRO A 53 9.77 -17.97 9.27
CA PRO A 53 10.23 -18.93 10.29
C PRO A 53 9.14 -19.89 10.73
N PHE A 54 7.94 -19.40 10.97
CA PHE A 54 6.79 -20.20 11.40
C PHE A 54 6.30 -21.15 10.30
N LEU A 55 6.29 -20.70 9.04
CA LEU A 55 5.98 -21.55 7.88
C LEU A 55 6.98 -22.69 7.69
N ILE A 56 8.25 -22.47 8.03
CA ILE A 56 9.26 -23.53 8.04
C ILE A 56 8.98 -24.54 9.16
N ASP A 57 8.71 -24.05 10.37
CA ASP A 57 8.54 -24.89 11.55
C ASP A 57 7.23 -25.68 11.52
N GLU A 58 6.12 -25.08 11.08
CA GLU A 58 4.79 -25.71 11.11
C GLU A 58 4.47 -26.52 9.84
N HIS A 59 4.89 -26.05 8.66
CA HIS A 59 4.55 -26.66 7.38
C HIS A 59 5.73 -27.38 6.70
N GLY A 60 6.94 -27.27 7.25
CA GLY A 60 8.13 -27.93 6.72
C GLY A 60 8.67 -27.36 5.40
N PHE A 61 8.24 -26.17 5.00
CA PHE A 61 8.75 -25.52 3.79
C PHE A 61 10.22 -25.16 3.92
N SER A 62 10.96 -25.30 2.84
CA SER A 62 12.35 -24.83 2.78
C SER A 62 12.41 -23.31 2.56
N LYS A 63 13.54 -22.69 2.99
CA LYS A 63 13.81 -21.26 2.72
C LYS A 63 13.81 -20.95 1.22
N GLY A 64 14.26 -21.89 0.38
CA GLY A 64 14.27 -21.74 -1.07
C GLY A 64 12.87 -21.66 -1.66
N GLU A 65 11.96 -22.54 -1.25
CA GLU A 65 10.56 -22.56 -1.69
C GLU A 65 9.83 -21.28 -1.30
N LEU A 66 9.98 -20.83 -0.03
CA LEU A 66 9.39 -19.57 0.42
C LEU A 66 10.01 -18.36 -0.30
N GLY A 67 11.29 -18.42 -0.64
CA GLY A 67 11.97 -17.43 -1.48
C GLY A 67 11.38 -17.34 -2.88
N VAL A 68 11.03 -18.48 -3.49
CA VAL A 68 10.31 -18.52 -4.78
C VAL A 68 8.94 -17.84 -4.64
N ALA A 69 8.16 -18.17 -3.61
CA ALA A 69 6.87 -17.50 -3.37
C ALA A 69 7.04 -15.99 -3.21
N LEU A 70 8.03 -15.55 -2.42
CA LEU A 70 8.30 -14.14 -2.16
C LEU A 70 8.75 -13.37 -3.43
N SER A 71 9.44 -14.04 -4.36
CA SER A 71 9.87 -13.43 -5.63
C SER A 71 8.69 -12.93 -6.47
N ALA A 72 7.52 -13.55 -6.32
CA ALA A 72 6.27 -13.15 -6.97
C ALA A 72 5.91 -11.69 -6.73
N VAL A 73 6.14 -11.18 -5.51
CA VAL A 73 5.89 -9.77 -5.17
C VAL A 73 6.73 -8.84 -6.06
N SER A 74 8.02 -9.14 -6.21
CA SER A 74 8.93 -8.28 -6.97
C SER A 74 8.64 -8.31 -8.46
N ILE A 75 8.34 -9.49 -9.01
CA ILE A 75 7.98 -9.67 -10.42
C ILE A 75 6.68 -8.90 -10.72
N ALA A 76 5.62 -9.14 -9.94
CA ALA A 76 4.34 -8.50 -10.12
C ALA A 76 4.42 -6.97 -9.95
N TYR A 77 5.15 -6.50 -8.94
CA TYR A 77 5.36 -5.08 -8.69
C TYR A 77 6.07 -4.38 -9.87
N GLY A 78 7.12 -5.02 -10.42
CA GLY A 78 7.83 -4.49 -11.59
C GLY A 78 6.90 -4.35 -12.80
N LEU A 79 6.18 -5.42 -13.15
CA LEU A 79 5.21 -5.44 -14.26
C LEU A 79 4.06 -4.44 -14.04
N SER A 80 3.51 -4.42 -12.84
CA SER A 80 2.40 -3.56 -12.46
C SER A 80 2.75 -2.07 -12.60
N LYS A 81 3.95 -1.66 -12.21
CA LYS A 81 4.39 -0.25 -12.31
C LYS A 81 4.26 0.33 -13.71
N PHE A 82 4.61 -0.44 -14.74
CA PHE A 82 4.49 0.01 -16.13
C PHE A 82 3.02 0.25 -16.52
N LEU A 83 2.16 -0.69 -16.19
CA LEU A 83 0.75 -0.62 -16.56
C LEU A 83 -0.02 0.39 -15.69
N MET A 84 0.20 0.35 -14.37
CA MET A 84 -0.52 1.19 -13.42
C MET A 84 -0.14 2.67 -13.50
N GLY A 85 1.02 3.03 -14.06
CA GLY A 85 1.35 4.40 -14.40
C GLY A 85 0.33 4.99 -15.38
N SER A 86 0.11 4.32 -16.52
CA SER A 86 -0.85 4.77 -17.53
C SER A 86 -2.30 4.77 -17.04
N VAL A 87 -2.68 3.80 -16.20
CA VAL A 87 -4.02 3.75 -15.60
C VAL A 87 -4.21 4.88 -14.58
N SER A 88 -3.19 5.14 -13.75
CA SER A 88 -3.20 6.23 -12.78
C SER A 88 -3.40 7.59 -13.43
N ASP A 89 -2.76 7.84 -14.59
CA ASP A 89 -2.88 9.11 -15.31
C ASP A 89 -4.31 9.41 -15.80
N ARG A 90 -5.11 8.36 -15.98
CA ARG A 90 -6.51 8.44 -16.43
C ARG A 90 -7.52 8.26 -15.30
N SER A 91 -7.05 8.09 -14.05
CA SER A 91 -7.88 7.77 -12.89
C SER A 91 -7.87 8.91 -11.87
N ASN A 92 -8.83 8.91 -10.95
CA ASN A 92 -8.76 9.75 -9.77
C ASN A 92 -7.70 9.16 -8.81
N PRO A 93 -6.59 9.86 -8.51
CA PRO A 93 -5.49 9.31 -7.72
C PRO A 93 -5.90 8.88 -6.31
N ARG A 94 -6.90 9.56 -5.71
CA ARG A 94 -7.45 9.24 -4.40
C ARG A 94 -8.05 7.82 -4.37
N TYR A 95 -9.02 7.58 -5.23
CA TYR A 95 -9.71 6.28 -5.29
C TYR A 95 -8.79 5.17 -5.83
N PHE A 96 -7.91 5.50 -6.75
CA PHE A 96 -6.95 4.56 -7.31
C PHE A 96 -5.98 4.04 -6.24
N MET A 97 -5.45 4.94 -5.41
CA MET A 97 -4.57 4.60 -4.31
C MET A 97 -5.30 3.78 -3.22
N ALA A 98 -6.50 4.23 -2.82
CA ALA A 98 -7.30 3.53 -1.82
C ALA A 98 -7.67 2.11 -2.27
N ALA A 99 -8.09 1.93 -3.53
CA ALA A 99 -8.44 0.63 -4.08
C ALA A 99 -7.26 -0.34 -4.07
N GLY A 100 -6.07 0.10 -4.52
CA GLY A 100 -4.88 -0.74 -4.49
C GLY A 100 -4.47 -1.14 -3.07
N LEU A 101 -4.56 -0.22 -2.11
CA LEU A 101 -4.27 -0.50 -0.70
C LEU A 101 -5.28 -1.48 -0.09
N LEU A 102 -6.57 -1.30 -0.36
CA LEU A 102 -7.62 -2.23 0.09
C LEU A 102 -7.43 -3.63 -0.47
N CYS A 103 -7.19 -3.76 -1.78
CA CYS A 103 -6.95 -5.06 -2.39
C CYS A 103 -5.70 -5.74 -1.80
N SER A 104 -4.62 -4.99 -1.58
CA SER A 104 -3.42 -5.50 -0.94
C SER A 104 -3.68 -5.95 0.50
N ALA A 105 -4.42 -5.15 1.27
CA ALA A 105 -4.82 -5.49 2.64
C ALA A 105 -5.72 -6.73 2.69
N CYS A 106 -6.69 -6.87 1.78
CA CYS A 106 -7.54 -8.06 1.70
C CYS A 106 -6.73 -9.34 1.46
N ILE A 107 -5.68 -9.28 0.64
CA ILE A 107 -4.79 -10.43 0.43
C ILE A 107 -4.04 -10.78 1.72
N MET A 108 -3.55 -9.79 2.46
CA MET A 108 -2.89 -10.05 3.74
C MET A 108 -3.89 -10.58 4.79
N LEU A 109 -5.13 -10.09 4.81
CA LEU A 109 -6.19 -10.68 5.65
C LEU A 109 -6.48 -12.14 5.27
N THR A 110 -6.40 -12.49 3.97
CA THR A 110 -6.52 -13.89 3.54
C THR A 110 -5.41 -14.75 4.11
N PHE A 111 -4.15 -14.27 4.11
CA PHE A 111 -3.06 -14.96 4.79
C PHE A 111 -3.27 -15.09 6.31
N GLY A 112 -3.86 -14.08 6.93
CA GLY A 112 -4.08 -14.07 8.37
C GLY A 112 -5.25 -14.93 8.86
N PHE A 113 -6.28 -15.14 8.05
CA PHE A 113 -7.51 -15.81 8.50
C PHE A 113 -7.86 -17.09 7.75
N ALA A 114 -7.28 -17.34 6.57
CA ALA A 114 -7.62 -18.48 5.75
C ALA A 114 -6.51 -19.56 5.78
N PRO A 115 -6.70 -20.72 6.45
CA PRO A 115 -5.67 -21.75 6.57
C PRO A 115 -5.16 -22.28 5.22
N TRP A 116 -5.99 -22.22 4.18
CA TRP A 116 -5.59 -22.67 2.84
C TRP A 116 -4.56 -21.72 2.18
N ALA A 117 -4.46 -20.46 2.63
CA ALA A 117 -3.57 -19.48 2.03
C ALA A 117 -2.08 -19.86 2.15
N THR A 118 -1.74 -20.60 3.20
CA THR A 118 -0.39 -21.09 3.49
C THR A 118 -0.19 -22.58 3.17
N SER A 119 -1.20 -23.25 2.58
CA SER A 119 -1.18 -24.69 2.36
C SER A 119 -0.20 -25.17 1.27
N SER A 120 0.17 -24.30 0.33
CA SER A 120 1.12 -24.66 -0.73
C SER A 120 1.88 -23.43 -1.27
N ILE A 121 3.09 -23.68 -1.78
CA ILE A 121 3.94 -22.66 -2.41
C ILE A 121 3.22 -21.99 -3.59
N GLY A 122 2.48 -22.79 -4.39
CA GLY A 122 1.74 -22.26 -5.55
C GLY A 122 0.65 -21.25 -5.15
N ILE A 123 -0.11 -21.54 -4.10
CA ILE A 123 -1.12 -20.62 -3.57
C ILE A 123 -0.46 -19.36 -3.03
N MET A 124 0.58 -19.50 -2.21
CA MET A 124 1.34 -18.37 -1.69
C MET A 124 1.92 -17.51 -2.81
N PHE A 125 2.48 -18.14 -3.85
CA PHE A 125 3.00 -17.44 -5.02
C PHE A 125 1.92 -16.58 -5.70
N VAL A 126 0.74 -17.15 -5.94
CA VAL A 126 -0.38 -16.43 -6.59
C VAL A 126 -0.86 -15.27 -5.72
N LEU A 127 -1.07 -15.48 -4.43
CA LEU A 127 -1.52 -14.43 -3.50
C LEU A 127 -0.49 -13.31 -3.40
N LEU A 128 0.79 -13.66 -3.28
CA LEU A 128 1.89 -12.70 -3.23
C LEU A 128 2.06 -11.97 -4.57
N PHE A 129 1.84 -12.63 -5.71
CA PHE A 129 1.80 -11.99 -7.01
C PHE A 129 0.69 -10.94 -7.08
N LEU A 130 -0.52 -11.29 -6.66
CA LEU A 130 -1.64 -10.33 -6.60
C LEU A 130 -1.34 -9.17 -5.66
N ASN A 131 -0.75 -9.45 -4.48
CA ASN A 131 -0.30 -8.38 -3.59
C ASN A 131 0.70 -7.44 -4.27
N GLY A 132 1.76 -7.98 -4.88
CA GLY A 132 2.75 -7.20 -5.63
C GLY A 132 2.13 -6.38 -6.75
N TRP A 133 1.12 -6.93 -7.44
CA TRP A 133 0.37 -6.23 -8.48
C TRP A 133 -0.33 -4.98 -7.95
N PHE A 134 -1.09 -5.11 -6.87
CA PHE A 134 -1.78 -3.98 -6.26
C PHE A 134 -0.82 -2.98 -5.59
N GLN A 135 0.30 -3.45 -5.08
CA GLN A 135 1.38 -2.60 -4.55
C GLN A 135 1.91 -1.61 -5.62
N GLY A 136 1.89 -1.97 -6.90
CA GLY A 136 2.29 -1.10 -8.00
C GLY A 136 1.41 0.13 -8.21
N MET A 137 0.21 0.17 -7.61
CA MET A 137 -0.73 1.30 -7.71
C MET A 137 -0.35 2.48 -6.79
N GLY A 138 0.43 2.27 -5.75
CA GLY A 138 0.71 3.29 -4.74
C GLY A 138 1.54 4.47 -5.26
N TRP A 139 2.69 4.18 -5.86
CA TRP A 139 3.64 5.23 -6.27
C TRP A 139 3.08 6.16 -7.37
N PRO A 140 2.46 5.68 -8.45
CA PRO A 140 1.94 6.56 -9.52
C PRO A 140 0.89 7.55 -9.00
N ALA A 141 0.00 7.12 -8.11
CA ALA A 141 -1.01 7.99 -7.49
C ALA A 141 -0.37 9.11 -6.66
N CYS A 142 0.67 8.78 -5.87
CA CYS A 142 1.41 9.76 -5.08
C CYS A 142 2.15 10.76 -5.97
N GLY A 143 2.90 10.26 -6.96
CA GLY A 143 3.66 11.10 -7.89
C GLY A 143 2.76 12.09 -8.62
N ARG A 144 1.62 11.62 -9.14
CA ARG A 144 0.63 12.49 -9.79
C ARG A 144 0.06 13.54 -8.83
N SER A 145 -0.26 13.17 -7.61
CA SER A 145 -0.76 14.12 -6.60
C SER A 145 0.28 15.19 -6.29
N ILE A 146 1.55 14.82 -6.14
CA ILE A 146 2.64 15.79 -5.88
C ILE A 146 2.80 16.74 -7.08
N VAL A 147 2.76 16.23 -8.31
CA VAL A 147 2.89 17.08 -9.50
C VAL A 147 1.76 18.10 -9.62
N HIS A 148 0.54 17.73 -9.25
CA HIS A 148 -0.62 18.63 -9.32
C HIS A 148 -0.66 19.67 -8.19
N TRP A 149 -0.22 19.32 -6.99
CA TRP A 149 -0.38 20.16 -5.80
C TRP A 149 0.85 20.98 -5.43
N TYR A 150 2.00 20.71 -6.05
CA TYR A 150 3.27 21.36 -5.68
C TYR A 150 4.00 21.92 -6.89
N SER A 151 4.51 23.15 -6.76
CA SER A 151 5.28 23.83 -7.79
C SER A 151 6.61 23.13 -8.08
N GLY A 152 7.19 23.34 -9.26
CA GLY A 152 8.45 22.73 -9.66
C GLY A 152 9.59 22.99 -8.66
N ASN A 153 9.64 24.20 -8.08
CA ASN A 153 10.71 24.63 -7.17
C ASN A 153 10.67 23.91 -5.80
N GLU A 154 9.51 23.43 -5.37
CA GLU A 154 9.35 22.78 -4.06
C GLU A 154 9.18 21.26 -4.13
N ARG A 155 8.91 20.70 -5.33
CA ARG A 155 8.67 19.26 -5.52
C ARG A 155 9.78 18.39 -4.96
N GLY A 156 11.05 18.75 -5.17
CA GLY A 156 12.18 17.98 -4.67
C GLY A 156 12.13 17.82 -3.15
N ARG A 157 11.87 18.92 -2.42
CA ARG A 157 11.73 18.90 -0.96
C ARG A 157 10.52 18.07 -0.52
N VAL A 158 9.38 18.24 -1.18
CA VAL A 158 8.15 17.49 -0.86
C VAL A 158 8.34 16.00 -1.09
N VAL A 159 8.95 15.61 -2.21
CA VAL A 159 9.25 14.20 -2.52
C VAL A 159 10.20 13.62 -1.47
N SER A 160 11.22 14.34 -1.05
CA SER A 160 12.17 13.86 -0.04
C SER A 160 11.48 13.57 1.30
N VAL A 161 10.60 14.47 1.76
CA VAL A 161 9.83 14.27 3.00
C VAL A 161 8.80 13.15 2.82
N TRP A 162 8.07 13.14 1.70
CA TRP A 162 7.10 12.07 1.41
C TRP A 162 7.77 10.69 1.34
N ASN A 163 8.97 10.61 0.80
CA ASN A 163 9.70 9.35 0.66
C ASN A 163 10.02 8.68 2.00
N VAL A 164 10.01 9.43 3.13
CA VAL A 164 10.14 8.85 4.48
C VAL A 164 8.95 7.92 4.81
N ALA A 165 7.80 8.09 4.18
CA ALA A 165 6.60 7.28 4.43
C ALA A 165 6.84 5.77 4.32
N HIS A 166 7.66 5.33 3.33
CA HIS A 166 7.95 3.90 3.18
C HIS A 166 8.79 3.34 4.33
N ASN A 167 9.69 4.14 4.92
CA ASN A 167 10.45 3.74 6.09
C ASN A 167 9.56 3.68 7.33
N VAL A 168 8.63 4.63 7.49
CA VAL A 168 7.66 4.63 8.58
C VAL A 168 6.78 3.38 8.49
N GLY A 169 6.16 3.10 7.33
CA GLY A 169 5.34 1.91 7.14
C GLY A 169 6.13 0.62 7.35
N GLY A 170 7.29 0.49 6.71
CA GLY A 170 8.14 -0.71 6.84
C GLY A 170 8.71 -0.89 8.25
N GLY A 171 9.00 0.19 8.98
CA GLY A 171 9.51 0.13 10.35
C GLY A 171 8.45 -0.26 11.38
N LEU A 172 7.17 -0.01 11.11
CA LEU A 172 6.09 -0.36 12.02
C LEU A 172 5.68 -1.84 11.98
N ILE A 173 6.08 -2.60 10.96
CA ILE A 173 5.71 -4.01 10.82
C ILE A 173 6.22 -4.84 12.01
N GLY A 174 7.51 -4.71 12.37
CA GLY A 174 8.10 -5.44 13.49
C GLY A 174 7.41 -5.16 14.82
N PRO A 175 7.27 -3.91 15.26
CA PRO A 175 6.49 -3.56 16.46
C PRO A 175 5.06 -4.09 16.45
N LEU A 176 4.33 -4.00 15.33
CA LEU A 176 2.97 -4.56 15.21
C LEU A 176 2.97 -6.08 15.36
N PHE A 177 3.95 -6.77 14.79
CA PHE A 177 4.08 -8.21 14.95
C PHE A 177 4.36 -8.61 16.42
N ILE A 178 5.27 -7.90 17.10
CA ILE A 178 5.57 -8.15 18.51
C ILE A 178 4.31 -7.95 19.39
N LEU A 179 3.55 -6.88 19.14
CA LEU A 179 2.27 -6.63 19.82
C LEU A 179 1.26 -7.75 19.54
N GLY A 180 1.17 -8.20 18.29
CA GLY A 180 0.28 -9.29 17.90
C GLY A 180 0.63 -10.60 18.61
N MET A 181 1.90 -10.95 18.66
CA MET A 181 2.37 -12.12 19.40
C MET A 181 2.08 -12.00 20.88
N ALA A 182 2.27 -10.82 21.49
CA ALA A 182 2.03 -10.60 22.90
C ALA A 182 0.53 -10.69 23.29
N TRP A 183 -0.37 -10.25 22.41
CA TRP A 183 -1.81 -10.21 22.71
C TRP A 183 -2.55 -11.48 22.29
N PHE A 184 -2.19 -12.05 21.16
CA PHE A 184 -2.93 -13.16 20.54
C PHE A 184 -2.18 -14.48 20.58
N ASN A 185 -0.87 -14.47 20.87
CA ASN A 185 0.02 -15.65 20.81
C ASN A 185 -0.12 -16.41 19.49
N ASP A 186 -0.29 -15.66 18.39
CA ASP A 186 -0.57 -16.18 17.05
C ASP A 186 0.30 -15.44 16.02
N TRP A 187 1.14 -16.18 15.30
CA TRP A 187 2.02 -15.60 14.29
C TRP A 187 1.27 -15.08 13.05
N HIS A 188 0.05 -15.52 12.79
CA HIS A 188 -0.79 -14.97 11.73
C HIS A 188 -1.10 -13.49 11.95
N SER A 189 -0.90 -12.99 13.18
CA SER A 189 -0.97 -11.56 13.51
C SER A 189 0.00 -10.72 12.70
N ALA A 190 1.09 -11.30 12.17
CA ALA A 190 1.98 -10.65 11.22
C ALA A 190 1.24 -10.16 9.97
N PHE A 191 0.16 -10.81 9.58
CA PHE A 191 -0.64 -10.48 8.41
C PHE A 191 -1.85 -9.61 8.75
N TYR A 192 -2.70 -10.05 9.69
CA TYR A 192 -3.98 -9.39 9.90
C TYR A 192 -3.87 -8.04 10.61
N LEU A 193 -2.92 -7.85 11.54
CA LEU A 193 -2.80 -6.56 12.24
C LEU A 193 -2.35 -5.42 11.30
N PRO A 194 -1.24 -5.55 10.54
CA PRO A 194 -0.88 -4.53 9.57
C PRO A 194 -1.96 -4.30 8.51
N ALA A 195 -2.64 -5.39 8.09
CA ALA A 195 -3.71 -5.28 7.10
C ALA A 195 -4.93 -4.51 7.64
N MET A 196 -5.34 -4.71 8.89
CA MET A 196 -6.42 -3.93 9.52
C MET A 196 -6.09 -2.44 9.59
N VAL A 197 -4.84 -2.10 9.96
CA VAL A 197 -4.36 -0.71 9.93
C VAL A 197 -4.41 -0.16 8.51
N ALA A 198 -3.96 -0.94 7.52
CA ALA A 198 -3.98 -0.53 6.11
C ALA A 198 -5.41 -0.29 5.58
N VAL A 199 -6.39 -1.12 5.99
CA VAL A 199 -7.82 -0.90 5.70
C VAL A 199 -8.28 0.43 6.28
N GLY A 200 -7.97 0.71 7.54
CA GLY A 200 -8.31 2.00 8.18
C GLY A 200 -7.71 3.19 7.42
N LEU A 201 -6.44 3.11 7.03
CA LEU A 201 -5.78 4.14 6.23
C LEU A 201 -6.43 4.30 4.84
N ALA A 202 -6.81 3.20 4.18
CA ALA A 202 -7.45 3.25 2.87
C ALA A 202 -8.84 3.92 2.92
N VAL A 203 -9.58 3.74 4.01
CA VAL A 203 -10.88 4.41 4.23
C VAL A 203 -10.70 5.92 4.49
N MET A 204 -9.59 6.33 5.10
CA MET A 204 -9.27 7.74 5.36
C MET A 204 -8.85 8.50 4.08
N LEU A 205 -8.36 7.81 3.05
CA LEU A 205 -7.95 8.40 1.77
C LEU A 205 -9.14 8.94 0.97
#